data_2fd88480bae7fe030d9fe060d2a352cb
#
_entry.id   2fd88480bae7fe030d9fe060d2a352cb
#
_cell.length_a   1.000
_cell.length_b   1.000
_cell.length_c   1.000
_cell.angle_alpha   90.00
_cell.angle_beta   90.00
_cell.angle_gamma   90.00
#
_symmetry.space_group_name_H-M   'P 1'
#
loop_
_entity.id
_entity.type
_entity.pdbx_description
1 polymer ?
#
loop_
_entity_poly.entity_id
_entity_poly.type
_entity_poly.pdbx_seq_one_letter_code
_entity_poly.pdbx_strand_id
1 'polypeptide(L)'
;MKMNQRKKRDKTEKRVLREAFEGYLPDEILWRQKDGMSDAVGTSWVDGIKMYAETTVSDSEFMEIRNKSMYHNTPLTKEEALYRKIFWNYYGTDHDHLISEIWRPKWTSITDPSARLLIEKNPK
;
A
#
# COMPACT_ATOMS: atom_id res chain seq x y z
N MET A 1 13.98 -20.21 -25.19
CA MET A 1 13.45 -18.93 -24.69
C MET A 1 11.94 -18.71 -24.89
N LYS A 2 11.26 -19.35 -25.83
CA LYS A 2 9.83 -19.16 -26.13
C LYS A 2 8.83 -19.83 -25.16
N MET A 3 9.21 -20.88 -24.45
CA MET A 3 8.28 -21.67 -23.61
C MET A 3 7.95 -21.00 -22.26
N ASN A 4 8.86 -20.20 -21.70
CA ASN A 4 8.62 -19.50 -20.43
C ASN A 4 7.69 -18.27 -20.60
N GLN A 5 7.69 -17.65 -21.77
CA GLN A 5 6.80 -16.50 -22.06
C GLN A 5 5.36 -16.95 -22.27
N ARG A 6 5.11 -18.10 -22.90
CA ARG A 6 3.76 -18.67 -23.05
C ARG A 6 3.09 -18.96 -21.70
N LYS A 7 3.80 -19.59 -20.76
CA LYS A 7 3.25 -19.86 -19.40
C LYS A 7 2.93 -18.58 -18.61
N LYS A 8 3.68 -17.49 -18.85
CA LYS A 8 3.41 -16.20 -18.23
C LYS A 8 2.19 -15.51 -18.83
N ARG A 9 1.96 -15.65 -20.14
CA ARG A 9 0.77 -15.14 -20.84
C ARG A 9 -0.52 -15.85 -20.40
N ASP A 10 -0.48 -17.15 -20.12
CA ASP A 10 -1.65 -17.93 -19.67
C ASP A 10 -2.24 -17.48 -18.33
N LYS A 11 -1.45 -16.82 -17.48
CA LYS A 11 -1.89 -16.29 -16.17
C LYS A 11 -2.17 -14.80 -16.18
N THR A 12 -2.11 -14.14 -17.36
CA THR A 12 -2.28 -12.69 -17.44
C THR A 12 -3.77 -12.34 -17.51
N GLU A 13 -4.21 -11.44 -16.65
CA GLU A 13 -5.57 -10.93 -16.64
C GLU A 13 -5.97 -10.32 -18.01
N LYS A 14 -7.25 -10.40 -18.34
CA LYS A 14 -7.82 -9.85 -19.59
C LYS A 14 -7.18 -10.43 -20.86
N ARG A 15 -6.80 -11.69 -20.85
CA ARG A 15 -6.08 -12.36 -21.92
C ARG A 15 -6.79 -12.20 -23.27
N VAL A 16 -8.10 -12.47 -23.37
CA VAL A 16 -8.87 -12.37 -24.60
C VAL A 16 -8.80 -10.97 -25.21
N LEU A 17 -8.88 -9.93 -24.37
CA LEU A 17 -8.75 -8.56 -24.82
C LEU A 17 -7.34 -8.29 -25.36
N ARG A 18 -6.32 -8.78 -24.69
CA ARG A 18 -4.91 -8.58 -25.09
C ARG A 18 -4.63 -9.30 -26.41
N GLU A 19 -5.09 -10.53 -26.58
CA GLU A 19 -4.96 -11.30 -27.83
C GLU A 19 -5.67 -10.60 -29.00
N ALA A 20 -6.84 -9.98 -28.76
CA ALA A 20 -7.56 -9.23 -29.79
C ALA A 20 -6.80 -7.99 -30.28
N PHE A 21 -5.90 -7.45 -29.47
CA PHE A 21 -5.09 -6.28 -29.82
C PHE A 21 -3.64 -6.62 -30.21
N GLU A 22 -3.32 -7.91 -30.41
CA GLU A 22 -2.03 -8.31 -30.95
C GLU A 22 -1.82 -7.72 -32.34
N GLY A 23 -0.67 -7.11 -32.57
CA GLY A 23 -0.34 -6.41 -33.81
C GLY A 23 -0.85 -4.95 -33.90
N TYR A 24 -1.73 -4.51 -32.99
CA TYR A 24 -2.16 -3.12 -32.90
C TYR A 24 -1.39 -2.32 -31.84
N LEU A 25 -0.92 -2.99 -30.80
CA LEU A 25 -0.16 -2.39 -29.72
C LEU A 25 1.20 -3.07 -29.57
N PRO A 26 2.26 -2.33 -29.17
CA PRO A 26 3.54 -2.93 -28.85
C PRO A 26 3.39 -3.98 -27.74
N ASP A 27 4.12 -5.08 -27.86
CA ASP A 27 4.07 -6.21 -26.92
C ASP A 27 4.38 -5.78 -25.48
N GLU A 28 5.26 -4.81 -25.29
CA GLU A 28 5.64 -4.25 -23.98
C GLU A 28 4.44 -3.62 -23.25
N ILE A 29 3.54 -2.99 -23.99
CA ILE A 29 2.31 -2.40 -23.45
C ILE A 29 1.24 -3.46 -23.32
N LEU A 30 1.06 -4.26 -24.36
CA LEU A 30 0.00 -5.25 -24.45
C LEU A 30 0.10 -6.30 -23.34
N TRP A 31 1.31 -6.78 -23.06
CA TRP A 31 1.56 -7.86 -22.11
C TRP A 31 2.15 -7.39 -20.78
N ARG A 32 2.13 -6.07 -20.49
CA ARG A 32 2.57 -5.56 -19.21
C ARG A 32 1.75 -6.14 -18.05
N GLN A 33 2.36 -6.28 -16.90
CA GLN A 33 1.67 -6.58 -15.65
C GLN A 33 0.64 -5.48 -15.37
N LYS A 34 -0.60 -5.86 -15.04
CA LYS A 34 -1.60 -4.90 -14.58
C LYS A 34 -1.22 -4.44 -13.17
N ASP A 35 -1.23 -3.15 -12.97
CA ASP A 35 -1.13 -2.56 -11.64
C ASP A 35 -2.53 -2.44 -11.04
N GLY A 36 -2.66 -2.70 -9.73
CA GLY A 36 -3.86 -2.36 -8.98
C GLY A 36 -4.08 -0.84 -9.03
N MET A 37 -5.33 -0.38 -8.93
CA MET A 37 -5.62 1.05 -8.96
C MET A 37 -4.91 1.80 -7.82
N SER A 38 -4.74 1.15 -6.68
CA SER A 38 -3.98 1.67 -5.54
C SER A 38 -2.47 1.74 -5.77
N ASP A 39 -1.93 0.86 -6.62
CA ASP A 39 -0.50 0.80 -6.91
C ASP A 39 -0.12 1.72 -8.07
N ALA A 40 -1.12 2.10 -8.88
CA ALA A 40 -0.94 3.03 -10.00
C ALA A 40 -0.61 4.46 -9.55
N VAL A 41 -0.92 4.82 -8.29
CA VAL A 41 -0.52 6.12 -7.70
C VAL A 41 1.00 6.19 -7.49
N GLY A 42 1.67 5.04 -7.51
CA GLY A 42 3.12 4.93 -7.49
C GLY A 42 3.75 4.90 -6.10
N THR A 43 4.97 4.39 -6.04
CA THR A 43 5.78 4.29 -4.82
C THR A 43 6.09 5.66 -4.21
N SER A 44 6.20 6.69 -5.04
CA SER A 44 6.47 8.06 -4.59
C SER A 44 5.40 8.61 -3.63
N TRP A 45 4.14 8.18 -3.79
CA TRP A 45 3.08 8.57 -2.86
C TRP A 45 3.25 7.91 -1.48
N VAL A 46 3.58 6.62 -1.45
CA VAL A 46 3.84 5.87 -0.21
C VAL A 46 5.02 6.49 0.53
N ASP A 47 6.13 6.71 -0.19
CA ASP A 47 7.33 7.33 0.38
C ASP A 47 7.04 8.76 0.86
N GLY A 48 6.22 9.51 0.11
CA GLY A 48 5.79 10.85 0.47
C GLY A 48 4.98 10.89 1.78
N ILE A 49 4.00 10.00 1.94
CA ILE A 49 3.19 9.92 3.18
C ILE A 49 4.07 9.49 4.36
N LYS A 50 4.93 8.51 4.16
CA LYS A 50 5.85 8.04 5.19
C LYS A 50 6.78 9.17 5.66
N MET A 51 7.42 9.87 4.72
CA MET A 51 8.30 11.00 5.03
C MET A 51 7.51 12.12 5.73
N TYR A 52 6.31 12.41 5.29
CA TYR A 52 5.43 13.39 5.95
C TYR A 52 5.11 12.98 7.39
N ALA A 53 4.79 11.72 7.63
CA ALA A 53 4.53 11.21 8.98
C ALA A 53 5.78 11.31 9.88
N GLU A 54 6.96 10.93 9.36
CA GLU A 54 8.23 11.02 10.09
C GLU A 54 8.59 12.45 10.48
N THR A 55 8.28 13.43 9.64
CA THR A 55 8.55 14.86 9.91
C THR A 55 7.49 15.52 10.79
N THR A 56 6.25 15.03 10.73
CA THR A 56 5.10 15.65 11.42
C THR A 56 4.89 15.11 12.84
N VAL A 57 5.19 13.82 13.05
CA VAL A 57 5.03 13.16 14.34
C VAL A 57 6.39 12.96 14.99
N SER A 58 6.65 13.68 16.08
CA SER A 58 7.87 13.49 16.87
C SER A 58 7.85 12.14 17.59
N ASP A 59 9.03 11.66 18.01
CA ASP A 59 9.14 10.40 18.76
C ASP A 59 8.37 10.45 20.08
N SER A 60 8.41 11.59 20.78
CA SER A 60 7.65 11.80 22.02
C SER A 60 6.15 11.75 21.79
N GLU A 61 5.66 12.40 20.73
CA GLU A 61 4.25 12.39 20.35
C GLU A 61 3.81 10.98 19.90
N PHE A 62 4.65 10.28 19.15
CA PHE A 62 4.39 8.90 18.78
C PHE A 62 4.18 8.00 20.00
N MET A 63 5.06 8.10 20.99
CA MET A 63 4.93 7.34 22.23
C MET A 63 3.70 7.72 23.04
N GLU A 64 3.33 9.00 23.05
CA GLU A 64 2.12 9.48 23.72
C GLU A 64 0.85 8.89 23.06
N ILE A 65 0.78 8.93 21.73
CA ILE A 65 -0.35 8.37 20.98
C ILE A 65 -0.45 6.86 21.21
N ARG A 66 0.68 6.15 21.19
CA ARG A 66 0.72 4.72 21.49
C ARG A 66 0.21 4.39 22.90
N ASN A 67 0.64 5.14 23.88
CA ASN A 67 0.21 4.94 25.28
C ASN A 67 -1.28 5.18 25.46
N LYS A 68 -1.82 6.23 24.86
CA LYS A 68 -3.25 6.51 24.85
C LYS A 68 -4.08 5.43 24.13
N SER A 69 -3.52 4.81 23.09
CA SER A 69 -4.16 3.75 22.31
C SER A 69 -3.78 2.33 22.75
N MET A 70 -3.18 2.14 23.91
CA MET A 70 -2.57 0.89 24.33
C MET A 70 -3.54 -0.30 24.35
N TYR A 71 -4.80 -0.05 24.63
CA TYR A 71 -5.84 -1.09 24.72
C TYR A 71 -6.64 -1.29 23.44
N HIS A 72 -6.42 -0.47 22.41
CA HIS A 72 -7.23 -0.55 21.20
C HIS A 72 -6.45 -0.14 19.96
N ASN A 73 -6.10 -1.12 19.12
CA ASN A 73 -5.43 -0.90 17.82
C ASN A 73 -4.21 0.04 17.92
N THR A 74 -3.28 -0.29 18.80
CA THR A 74 -2.08 0.52 19.05
C THR A 74 -1.28 0.76 17.77
N PRO A 75 -0.97 2.01 17.39
CA PRO A 75 -0.14 2.33 16.25
C PRO A 75 1.24 1.71 16.34
N LEU A 76 1.74 1.10 15.26
CA LEU A 76 3.07 0.51 15.16
C LEU A 76 4.06 1.41 14.44
N THR A 77 3.57 2.32 13.60
CA THR A 77 4.38 3.26 12.82
C THR A 77 3.93 4.69 13.04
N LYS A 78 4.78 5.66 12.71
CA LYS A 78 4.40 7.09 12.78
C LYS A 78 3.28 7.44 11.79
N GLU A 79 3.19 6.73 10.68
CA GLU A 79 2.08 6.88 9.74
C GLU A 79 0.75 6.48 10.39
N GLU A 80 0.70 5.33 11.07
CA GLU A 80 -0.50 4.92 11.82
C GLU A 80 -0.85 5.92 12.94
N ALA A 81 0.16 6.45 13.61
CA ALA A 81 -0.04 7.47 14.65
C ALA A 81 -0.53 8.79 14.08
N LEU A 82 -0.06 9.20 12.90
CA LEU A 82 -0.54 10.37 12.18
C LEU A 82 -2.03 10.24 11.86
N TYR A 83 -2.46 9.09 11.34
CA TYR A 83 -3.87 8.84 11.07
C TYR A 83 -4.71 8.84 12.35
N ARG A 84 -4.20 8.27 13.44
CA ARG A 84 -4.85 8.31 14.75
C ARG A 84 -5.02 9.74 15.26
N LYS A 85 -3.97 10.56 15.15
CA LYS A 85 -4.00 11.97 15.51
C LYS A 85 -5.06 12.75 14.70
N ILE A 86 -5.09 12.53 13.38
CA ILE A 86 -6.10 13.13 12.51
C ILE A 86 -7.52 12.70 12.95
N PHE A 87 -7.72 11.41 13.19
CA PHE A 87 -9.00 10.89 13.67
C PHE A 87 -9.43 11.56 14.98
N TRP A 88 -8.53 11.67 15.96
CA TRP A 88 -8.84 12.33 17.22
C TRP A 88 -9.16 13.83 17.10
N ASN A 89 -8.52 14.50 16.14
CA ASN A 89 -8.83 15.92 15.88
C ASN A 89 -10.26 16.15 15.38
N TYR A 90 -10.82 15.18 14.65
CA TYR A 90 -12.17 15.28 14.12
C TYR A 90 -13.24 14.68 15.03
N TYR A 91 -12.93 13.60 15.72
CA TYR A 91 -13.91 12.79 16.45
C TYR A 91 -13.68 12.74 17.97
N GLY A 92 -12.52 13.19 18.44
CA GLY A 92 -12.14 13.09 19.85
C GLY A 92 -11.55 11.70 20.19
N THR A 93 -10.87 11.63 21.34
CA THR A 93 -10.19 10.40 21.81
C THR A 93 -11.16 9.34 22.32
N ASP A 94 -12.36 9.73 22.74
CA ASP A 94 -13.37 8.83 23.32
C ASP A 94 -14.01 7.91 22.27
N HIS A 95 -13.78 8.19 20.99
CA HIS A 95 -14.34 7.44 19.85
C HIS A 95 -13.43 6.38 19.27
N ASP A 96 -12.33 6.05 19.93
CA ASP A 96 -11.39 5.01 19.48
C ASP A 96 -12.06 3.65 19.22
N HIS A 97 -13.13 3.34 19.96
CA HIS A 97 -13.91 2.13 19.78
C HIS A 97 -14.54 1.98 18.37
N LEU A 98 -14.65 3.08 17.61
CA LEU A 98 -15.14 3.05 16.22
C LEU A 98 -14.09 2.52 15.24
N ILE A 99 -12.81 2.47 15.63
CA ILE A 99 -11.73 1.93 14.82
C ILE A 99 -11.70 0.42 15.03
N SER A 100 -12.37 -0.33 14.14
CA SER A 100 -12.48 -1.78 14.28
C SER A 100 -11.12 -2.49 14.15
N GLU A 101 -10.32 -2.08 13.17
CA GLU A 101 -8.95 -2.59 12.98
C GLU A 101 -8.09 -1.58 12.21
N ILE A 102 -6.78 -1.67 12.36
CA ILE A 102 -5.82 -0.99 11.48
C ILE A 102 -5.47 -1.96 10.36
N TRP A 103 -5.77 -1.57 9.12
CA TRP A 103 -5.35 -2.36 7.98
C TRP A 103 -3.83 -2.32 7.84
N ARG A 104 -3.21 -3.50 7.71
CA ARG A 104 -1.78 -3.66 7.45
C ARG A 104 -1.58 -4.67 6.33
N PRO A 105 -0.61 -4.45 5.44
CA PRO A 105 -0.28 -5.44 4.42
C PRO A 105 0.22 -6.73 5.06
N LYS A 106 -0.36 -7.87 4.68
CA LYS A 106 -0.05 -9.19 5.28
C LYS A 106 1.08 -9.93 4.56
N TRP A 107 1.46 -9.47 3.37
CA TRP A 107 2.34 -10.21 2.47
C TRP A 107 3.65 -9.48 2.15
N THR A 108 3.94 -8.41 2.86
CA THR A 108 5.18 -7.63 2.71
C THR A 108 5.82 -7.44 4.07
N SER A 109 7.12 -7.19 4.10
CA SER A 109 7.83 -6.79 5.32
C SER A 109 7.54 -5.36 5.75
N ILE A 110 6.83 -4.59 4.92
CA ILE A 110 6.48 -3.20 5.16
C ILE A 110 5.14 -3.18 5.91
N THR A 111 5.11 -2.52 7.04
CA THR A 111 3.95 -2.48 7.94
C THR A 111 3.13 -1.19 7.84
N ASP A 112 3.59 -0.21 7.07
CA ASP A 112 2.88 1.04 6.91
C ASP A 112 1.56 0.86 6.14
N PRO A 113 0.46 1.49 6.57
CA PRO A 113 -0.85 1.33 5.95
C PRO A 113 -0.93 1.73 4.48
N SER A 114 -0.12 2.70 4.06
CA SER A 114 -0.05 3.15 2.67
C SER A 114 0.72 2.17 1.76
N ALA A 115 1.58 1.33 2.34
CA ALA A 115 2.41 0.38 1.62
C ALA A 115 1.60 -0.85 1.18
N ARG A 116 0.64 -0.68 0.30
CA ARG A 116 -0.04 -1.80 -0.36
C ARG A 116 0.96 -2.48 -1.28
N LEU A 117 0.99 -3.81 -1.28
CA LEU A 117 1.64 -4.70 -2.25
C LEU A 117 2.64 -4.04 -3.22
N LEU A 118 3.68 -3.43 -2.68
CA LEU A 118 4.87 -3.14 -3.47
C LEU A 118 5.61 -4.49 -3.64
N ILE A 119 5.04 -5.36 -4.47
CA ILE A 119 5.79 -6.50 -4.98
C ILE A 119 6.98 -5.90 -5.70
N GLU A 120 8.18 -6.27 -5.27
CA GLU A 120 9.38 -5.97 -6.02
C GLU A 120 9.15 -6.40 -7.48
N LYS A 121 8.94 -5.41 -8.34
CA LYS A 121 8.65 -5.65 -9.76
C LYS A 121 9.87 -6.11 -10.54
N ASN A 122 11.04 -6.19 -9.90
CA ASN A 122 12.29 -6.66 -10.51
C ASN A 122 13.14 -7.47 -9.53
N PRO A 123 13.11 -8.78 -9.56
CA PRO A 123 14.33 -9.53 -9.32
C PRO A 123 15.24 -9.25 -10.53
N LYS A 124 16.36 -8.59 -10.29
CA LYS A 124 17.48 -8.52 -11.25
C LYS A 124 17.93 -9.92 -11.68
#